data_d824101ea37dca955b897cc2ea29dfb4
#
_entry.id   d824101ea37dca955b897cc2ea29dfb4
#
_cell.length_a   1.000
_cell.length_b   1.000
_cell.length_c   1.000
_cell.angle_alpha   90.00
_cell.angle_beta   90.00
_cell.angle_gamma   90.00
#
_symmetry.space_group_name_H-M   'P 1'
#
loop_
_entity.id
_entity.type
_entity.pdbx_description
1 polymer ?
#
loop_
_entity_poly.entity_id
_entity_poly.type
_entity_poly.pdbx_seq_one_letter_code
_entity_poly.pdbx_strand_id
1 'polypeptide(L)'
;LKGKVSGVQITQSSGQPNSDSKVRIRGIGTVNNSDPLYIVDGMPVGGGINYLNPTDIASIEILKDAASAAIYGARAANGVVLVTTKSGSKGKTTVSYDFSYGWQNPWKKKAVLNAHEYMTIMNEMQINDGNAPRYSAADIANNMVDTDWQDEVFNYDAPVQQHQLSINGGNDKMTYFLSLGYFNQEGIVGGNYGRSNYERLSVRSNSTYKVFEVEDRKYLNAVTVGVNLGYTRDHSTSVEANSEYGSILGSAIAFSPLVPVYASEEEGESILASYPNAIVKDGKVLSLPPSGFQELTNPVAQLNRPTLGRNNSYKIVGTFYAELNILPGLKFRSSYGVDLAFWGYDGYGYPDYLGTMTHTDASWVQSEMNRGMRWQTENYFSYNQTFAE
;
A
#
# COMPACT_ATOMS: atom_id res chain seq x y z
N LEU A 1 -11.18 1.86 -11.06
CA LEU A 1 -12.02 3.06 -10.89
C LEU A 1 -11.40 4.32 -11.49
N LYS A 2 -10.07 4.45 -11.46
CA LYS A 2 -9.34 5.63 -11.97
C LYS A 2 -9.70 5.90 -13.44
N GLY A 3 -10.24 7.08 -13.73
CA GLY A 3 -10.65 7.50 -15.08
C GLY A 3 -11.92 6.84 -15.65
N LYS A 4 -12.59 5.94 -14.89
CA LYS A 4 -13.80 5.22 -15.37
C LYS A 4 -15.11 5.74 -14.76
N VAL A 5 -15.05 6.60 -13.75
CA VAL A 5 -16.25 7.12 -13.07
C VAL A 5 -16.21 8.65 -13.06
N SER A 6 -17.20 9.30 -13.67
CA SER A 6 -17.26 10.76 -13.69
C SER A 6 -17.46 11.33 -12.28
N GLY A 7 -16.79 12.45 -11.96
CA GLY A 7 -16.87 13.10 -10.66
C GLY A 7 -16.12 12.36 -9.53
N VAL A 8 -15.30 11.36 -9.87
CA VAL A 8 -14.42 10.65 -8.94
C VAL A 8 -12.98 10.87 -9.35
N GLN A 9 -12.20 11.48 -8.48
CA GLN A 9 -10.78 11.67 -8.65
C GLN A 9 -10.03 10.68 -7.75
N ILE A 10 -9.08 9.96 -8.33
CA ILE A 10 -8.19 9.05 -7.59
C ILE A 10 -6.77 9.51 -7.83
N THR A 11 -6.10 9.94 -6.76
CA THR A 11 -4.71 10.36 -6.78
C THR A 11 -3.88 9.41 -5.91
N GLN A 12 -2.68 9.12 -6.38
CA GLN A 12 -1.70 8.34 -5.65
C GLN A 12 -0.48 9.25 -5.39
N SER A 13 -0.07 9.36 -4.16
CA SER A 13 1.01 10.26 -3.73
C SER A 13 2.39 9.65 -3.89
N SER A 14 2.49 8.33 -3.99
CA SER A 14 3.75 7.61 -4.09
C SER A 14 3.60 6.40 -5.02
N GLY A 15 4.68 6.00 -5.67
CA GLY A 15 4.78 4.76 -6.43
C GLY A 15 5.21 3.54 -5.58
N GLN A 16 5.34 3.69 -4.27
CA GLN A 16 5.72 2.59 -3.38
C GLN A 16 4.62 1.52 -3.33
N PRO A 17 4.99 0.26 -3.11
CA PRO A 17 4.03 -0.81 -2.87
C PRO A 17 3.04 -0.44 -1.77
N ASN A 18 1.75 -0.78 -1.99
CA ASN A 18 0.65 -0.48 -1.07
C ASN A 18 0.47 1.01 -0.70
N SER A 19 1.01 1.92 -1.51
CA SER A 19 0.76 3.34 -1.25
C SER A 19 -0.73 3.67 -1.37
N ASP A 20 -1.24 4.44 -0.41
CA ASP A 20 -2.65 4.80 -0.34
C ASP A 20 -3.08 5.64 -1.54
N SER A 21 -4.19 5.25 -2.13
CA SER A 21 -4.88 6.03 -3.15
C SER A 21 -5.93 6.91 -2.49
N LYS A 22 -5.79 8.22 -2.63
CA LYS A 22 -6.79 9.18 -2.15
C LYS A 22 -7.94 9.26 -3.14
N VAL A 23 -9.13 8.87 -2.69
CA VAL A 23 -10.37 8.94 -3.47
C VAL A 23 -11.13 10.20 -3.08
N ARG A 24 -11.52 11.02 -4.04
CA ARG A 24 -12.33 12.22 -3.84
C ARG A 24 -13.55 12.16 -4.73
N ILE A 25 -14.74 12.38 -4.14
CA ILE A 25 -16.01 12.39 -4.84
C ILE A 25 -16.50 13.84 -4.88
N ARG A 26 -16.69 14.40 -6.10
CA ARG A 26 -17.10 15.78 -6.33
C ARG A 26 -16.20 16.85 -5.71
N GLY A 27 -14.91 16.54 -5.48
CA GLY A 27 -13.92 17.48 -4.97
C GLY A 27 -13.76 17.45 -3.44
N ILE A 28 -13.19 18.52 -2.89
CA ILE A 28 -12.91 18.68 -1.46
C ILE A 28 -13.94 19.65 -0.89
N GLY A 29 -14.85 19.15 -0.06
CA GLY A 29 -15.91 19.94 0.59
C GLY A 29 -15.62 20.34 2.04
N THR A 30 -14.47 19.91 2.60
CA THR A 30 -14.11 20.17 4.00
C THR A 30 -12.60 20.31 4.14
N VAL A 31 -12.16 21.10 5.12
CA VAL A 31 -10.74 21.21 5.51
C VAL A 31 -10.26 20.03 6.35
N ASN A 32 -11.20 19.21 6.85
CA ASN A 32 -10.90 18.00 7.61
C ASN A 32 -10.76 16.80 6.66
N ASN A 33 -11.06 15.59 7.13
CA ASN A 33 -11.03 14.39 6.31
C ASN A 33 -12.13 14.45 5.23
N SER A 34 -11.73 14.44 3.96
CA SER A 34 -12.59 14.42 2.78
C SER A 34 -12.65 13.06 2.09
N ASP A 35 -12.24 11.98 2.78
CA ASP A 35 -12.35 10.61 2.25
C ASP A 35 -13.83 10.17 2.25
N PRO A 36 -14.25 9.40 1.23
CA PRO A 36 -15.58 8.83 1.20
C PRO A 36 -15.75 7.76 2.27
N LEU A 37 -17.00 7.50 2.63
CA LEU A 37 -17.35 6.36 3.47
C LEU A 37 -17.27 5.08 2.64
N TYR A 38 -16.53 4.09 3.09
CA TYR A 38 -16.48 2.77 2.48
C TYR A 38 -17.42 1.81 3.20
N ILE A 39 -18.28 1.14 2.44
CA ILE A 39 -19.19 0.10 2.92
C ILE A 39 -18.84 -1.19 2.20
N VAL A 40 -18.44 -2.21 2.92
CA VAL A 40 -18.12 -3.53 2.38
C VAL A 40 -19.16 -4.54 2.86
N ASP A 41 -19.95 -5.08 1.94
CA ASP A 41 -21.03 -6.03 2.22
C ASP A 41 -21.98 -5.57 3.35
N GLY A 42 -22.32 -4.27 3.33
CA GLY A 42 -23.17 -3.61 4.33
C GLY A 42 -22.43 -3.10 5.58
N MET A 43 -21.15 -3.47 5.79
CA MET A 43 -20.38 -3.02 6.95
C MET A 43 -19.58 -1.76 6.63
N PRO A 44 -19.76 -0.64 7.36
CA PRO A 44 -18.89 0.53 7.27
C PRO A 44 -17.47 0.19 7.78
N VAL A 45 -16.48 0.32 6.92
CA VAL A 45 -15.09 -0.01 7.26
C VAL A 45 -14.24 1.23 7.45
N GLY A 46 -13.22 1.13 8.30
CA GLY A 46 -12.21 2.16 8.49
C GLY A 46 -11.04 2.02 7.52
N GLY A 47 -10.47 3.17 7.15
CA GLY A 47 -9.43 3.23 6.13
C GLY A 47 -9.99 2.96 4.73
N GLY A 48 -9.13 2.71 3.77
CA GLY A 48 -9.51 2.35 2.41
C GLY A 48 -9.91 0.86 2.27
N ILE A 49 -10.02 0.44 1.02
CA ILE A 49 -10.32 -0.96 0.65
C ILE A 49 -9.08 -1.70 0.10
N ASN A 50 -7.88 -1.19 0.33
CA ASN A 50 -6.63 -1.78 -0.18
C ASN A 50 -6.37 -3.19 0.36
N TYR A 51 -6.96 -3.51 1.53
CA TYR A 51 -6.91 -4.84 2.12
C TYR A 51 -7.70 -5.89 1.33
N LEU A 52 -8.68 -5.48 0.50
CA LEU A 52 -9.46 -6.40 -0.32
C LEU A 52 -8.66 -6.87 -1.54
N ASN A 53 -8.79 -8.15 -1.85
CA ASN A 53 -8.32 -8.64 -3.13
C ASN A 53 -9.30 -8.20 -4.23
N PRO A 54 -8.83 -7.49 -5.28
CA PRO A 54 -9.70 -7.07 -6.38
C PRO A 54 -10.49 -8.21 -7.04
N THR A 55 -9.93 -9.42 -7.07
CA THR A 55 -10.59 -10.60 -7.65
C THR A 55 -11.78 -11.11 -6.83
N ASP A 56 -11.86 -10.74 -5.53
CA ASP A 56 -13.01 -11.07 -4.67
C ASP A 56 -14.16 -10.05 -4.80
N ILE A 57 -13.96 -8.95 -5.51
CA ILE A 57 -14.97 -7.91 -5.67
C ILE A 57 -15.92 -8.27 -6.82
N ALA A 58 -17.21 -8.28 -6.55
CA ALA A 58 -18.27 -8.45 -7.54
C ALA A 58 -18.66 -7.12 -8.18
N SER A 59 -18.89 -6.07 -7.36
CA SER A 59 -19.23 -4.73 -7.84
C SER A 59 -18.70 -3.64 -6.92
N ILE A 60 -18.50 -2.45 -7.51
CA ILE A 60 -18.23 -1.22 -6.78
C ILE A 60 -19.20 -0.17 -7.29
N GLU A 61 -20.01 0.38 -6.40
CA GLU A 61 -20.96 1.44 -6.68
C GLU A 61 -20.58 2.70 -5.90
N ILE A 62 -20.78 3.87 -6.51
CA ILE A 62 -20.42 5.14 -5.87
C ILE A 62 -21.67 6.00 -5.75
N LEU A 63 -22.10 6.23 -4.52
CA LEU A 63 -23.20 7.13 -4.20
C LEU A 63 -22.65 8.54 -4.06
N LYS A 64 -22.95 9.37 -5.06
CA LYS A 64 -22.45 10.75 -5.14
C LYS A 64 -23.45 11.75 -4.57
N ASP A 65 -24.74 11.39 -4.59
CA ASP A 65 -25.83 12.30 -4.26
C ASP A 65 -26.28 12.12 -2.82
N ALA A 66 -26.61 13.21 -2.16
CA ALA A 66 -27.07 13.21 -0.77
C ALA A 66 -28.31 12.33 -0.56
N ALA A 67 -29.22 12.28 -1.55
CA ALA A 67 -30.42 11.46 -1.47
C ALA A 67 -30.11 9.95 -1.42
N SER A 68 -29.17 9.47 -2.28
CA SER A 68 -28.77 8.06 -2.28
C SER A 68 -27.88 7.69 -1.09
N ALA A 69 -27.17 8.66 -0.51
CA ALA A 69 -26.30 8.49 0.63
C ALA A 69 -26.99 8.72 2.00
N ALA A 70 -28.23 9.20 2.00
CA ALA A 70 -28.96 9.62 3.20
C ALA A 70 -29.07 8.55 4.29
N ILE A 71 -29.20 7.28 3.92
CA ILE A 71 -29.28 6.15 4.86
C ILE A 71 -28.01 5.99 5.72
N TYR A 72 -26.89 6.55 5.30
CA TYR A 72 -25.60 6.49 6.03
C TYR A 72 -25.35 7.75 6.88
N GLY A 73 -26.30 8.70 6.87
CA GLY A 73 -26.27 9.92 7.68
C GLY A 73 -25.09 10.85 7.37
N ALA A 74 -24.69 11.65 8.36
CA ALA A 74 -23.62 12.66 8.20
C ALA A 74 -22.26 12.09 7.76
N ARG A 75 -21.97 10.83 8.04
CA ARG A 75 -20.75 10.17 7.60
C ARG A 75 -20.62 10.06 6.07
N ALA A 76 -21.73 10.14 5.36
CA ALA A 76 -21.80 10.07 3.90
C ALA A 76 -21.63 11.43 3.19
N ALA A 77 -21.34 12.50 3.94
CA ALA A 77 -21.22 13.85 3.38
C ALA A 77 -20.19 13.96 2.24
N ASN A 78 -19.12 13.16 2.27
CA ASN A 78 -18.09 13.10 1.22
C ASN A 78 -18.36 12.01 0.16
N GLY A 79 -19.59 11.46 0.13
CA GLY A 79 -19.98 10.35 -0.74
C GLY A 79 -19.71 8.99 -0.12
N VAL A 80 -20.26 7.95 -0.74
CA VAL A 80 -20.13 6.56 -0.28
C VAL A 80 -19.64 5.67 -1.41
N VAL A 81 -18.72 4.79 -1.08
CA VAL A 81 -18.24 3.71 -1.95
C VAL A 81 -18.78 2.39 -1.43
N LEU A 82 -19.75 1.82 -2.14
CA LEU A 82 -20.31 0.51 -1.82
C LEU A 82 -19.49 -0.56 -2.54
N VAL A 83 -19.00 -1.50 -1.80
CA VAL A 83 -18.27 -2.65 -2.32
C VAL A 83 -19.05 -3.91 -1.99
N THR A 84 -19.45 -4.63 -3.03
CA THR A 84 -20.07 -5.95 -2.90
C THR A 84 -19.05 -7.00 -3.29
N THR A 85 -18.84 -7.98 -2.43
CA THR A 85 -17.92 -9.07 -2.73
C THR A 85 -18.64 -10.26 -3.35
N LYS A 86 -17.89 -11.16 -3.98
CA LYS A 86 -18.43 -12.37 -4.58
C LYS A 86 -19.10 -13.23 -3.50
N SER A 87 -20.25 -13.81 -3.87
CA SER A 87 -21.03 -14.70 -3.02
C SER A 87 -21.21 -16.05 -3.68
N GLY A 88 -21.57 -17.04 -2.88
CA GLY A 88 -21.90 -18.38 -3.37
C GLY A 88 -23.11 -18.37 -4.30
N SER A 89 -23.09 -19.22 -5.29
CA SER A 89 -24.19 -19.43 -6.24
C SER A 89 -24.64 -20.89 -6.26
N LYS A 90 -25.93 -21.11 -6.55
CA LYS A 90 -26.44 -22.47 -6.77
C LYS A 90 -25.80 -23.08 -8.01
N GLY A 91 -25.40 -24.34 -7.93
CA GLY A 91 -24.82 -25.07 -9.03
C GLY A 91 -23.73 -26.04 -8.59
N LYS A 92 -23.11 -26.69 -9.56
CA LYS A 92 -21.96 -27.58 -9.30
C LYS A 92 -20.82 -26.75 -8.71
N THR A 93 -20.09 -27.35 -7.78
CA THR A 93 -18.88 -26.76 -7.23
C THR A 93 -17.86 -26.50 -8.34
N THR A 94 -17.41 -25.26 -8.42
CA THR A 94 -16.31 -24.85 -9.32
C THR A 94 -15.12 -24.42 -8.48
N VAL A 95 -13.94 -24.86 -8.91
CA VAL A 95 -12.66 -24.45 -8.35
C VAL A 95 -11.96 -23.64 -9.42
N SER A 96 -11.53 -22.44 -9.08
CA SER A 96 -10.80 -21.55 -9.99
C SER A 96 -9.47 -21.17 -9.37
N TYR A 97 -8.43 -21.17 -10.16
CA TYR A 97 -7.11 -20.67 -9.79
C TYR A 97 -6.68 -19.63 -10.82
N ASP A 98 -6.46 -18.43 -10.33
CA ASP A 98 -5.97 -17.30 -11.13
C ASP A 98 -4.55 -16.96 -10.68
N PHE A 99 -3.65 -16.86 -11.64
CA PHE A 99 -2.26 -16.50 -11.42
C PHE A 99 -1.88 -15.34 -12.34
N SER A 100 -1.19 -14.35 -11.79
CA SER A 100 -0.54 -13.32 -12.57
C SER A 100 0.86 -13.07 -12.07
N TYR A 101 1.78 -12.86 -13.00
CA TYR A 101 3.15 -12.45 -12.74
C TYR A 101 3.51 -11.31 -13.70
N GLY A 102 4.16 -10.29 -13.19
CA GLY A 102 4.53 -9.11 -13.97
C GLY A 102 5.78 -8.45 -13.41
N TRP A 103 6.28 -7.50 -14.15
CA TRP A 103 7.43 -6.69 -13.79
C TRP A 103 7.06 -5.21 -13.81
N GLN A 104 7.62 -4.46 -12.89
CA GLN A 104 7.46 -3.02 -12.79
C GLN A 104 8.80 -2.34 -13.02
N ASN A 105 8.76 -1.25 -13.76
CA ASN A 105 9.92 -0.41 -14.04
C ASN A 105 9.63 1.05 -13.70
N PRO A 106 10.63 1.87 -13.34
CA PRO A 106 10.47 3.31 -13.26
C PRO A 106 9.94 3.85 -14.58
N TRP A 107 8.85 4.58 -14.55
CA TRP A 107 8.29 5.13 -15.78
C TRP A 107 9.18 6.20 -16.44
N LYS A 108 9.88 6.99 -15.59
CA LYS A 108 10.75 8.07 -16.06
C LYS A 108 11.77 8.41 -14.99
N LYS A 109 13.02 8.56 -15.40
CA LYS A 109 14.07 9.19 -14.60
C LYS A 109 13.98 10.71 -14.70
N LYS A 110 14.39 11.39 -13.65
CA LYS A 110 14.60 12.84 -13.69
C LYS A 110 15.87 13.11 -14.48
N ALA A 111 15.83 14.03 -15.44
CA ALA A 111 17.04 14.48 -16.09
C ALA A 111 17.94 15.23 -15.08
N VAL A 112 19.15 14.79 -14.92
CA VAL A 112 20.22 15.37 -14.10
C VAL A 112 21.46 15.57 -14.96
N LEU A 113 22.40 16.36 -14.49
CA LEU A 113 23.67 16.59 -15.17
C LEU A 113 24.57 15.35 -15.06
N ASN A 114 25.23 14.99 -16.13
CA ASN A 114 26.36 14.05 -16.08
C ASN A 114 27.60 14.73 -15.50
N ALA A 115 28.66 13.97 -15.27
CA ALA A 115 29.90 14.49 -14.64
C ALA A 115 30.53 15.66 -15.42
N HIS A 116 30.56 15.60 -16.74
CA HIS A 116 31.12 16.66 -17.58
C HIS A 116 30.26 17.93 -17.51
N GLU A 117 28.97 17.82 -17.66
CA GLU A 117 28.02 18.92 -17.54
C GLU A 117 28.06 19.54 -16.15
N TYR A 118 28.13 18.72 -15.10
CA TYR A 118 28.24 19.15 -13.72
C TYR A 118 29.50 19.99 -13.48
N MET A 119 30.69 19.50 -13.90
CA MET A 119 31.94 20.25 -13.77
C MET A 119 31.89 21.57 -14.52
N THR A 120 31.28 21.59 -15.71
CA THR A 120 31.13 22.79 -16.54
C THR A 120 30.29 23.84 -15.84
N ILE A 121 29.11 23.45 -15.33
CA ILE A 121 28.19 24.37 -14.63
C ILE A 121 28.83 24.87 -13.31
N MET A 122 29.55 24.01 -12.58
CA MET A 122 30.24 24.41 -11.35
C MET A 122 31.35 25.40 -11.64
N ASN A 123 32.05 25.30 -12.77
CA ASN A 123 33.04 26.28 -13.21
C ASN A 123 32.38 27.61 -13.59
N GLU A 124 31.27 27.60 -14.33
CA GLU A 124 30.50 28.82 -14.64
C GLU A 124 30.04 29.54 -13.36
N MET A 125 29.55 28.77 -12.38
CA MET A 125 29.16 29.33 -11.08
C MET A 125 30.33 30.04 -10.40
N GLN A 126 31.51 29.41 -10.33
CA GLN A 126 32.69 30.03 -9.73
C GLN A 126 33.14 31.31 -10.46
N ILE A 127 33.16 31.27 -11.81
CA ILE A 127 33.50 32.42 -12.64
C ILE A 127 32.52 33.58 -12.40
N ASN A 128 31.22 33.31 -12.34
CA ASN A 128 30.21 34.33 -12.09
C ASN A 128 30.33 34.96 -10.69
N ASP A 129 30.82 34.19 -9.71
CA ASP A 129 31.16 34.68 -8.36
C ASP A 129 32.51 35.41 -8.28
N GLY A 130 33.22 35.55 -9.42
CA GLY A 130 34.53 36.20 -9.50
C GLY A 130 35.70 35.33 -9.05
N ASN A 131 35.50 34.03 -8.92
CA ASN A 131 36.50 33.05 -8.51
C ASN A 131 37.17 32.38 -9.73
N ALA A 132 38.28 31.71 -9.50
CA ALA A 132 38.86 30.81 -10.50
C ALA A 132 38.01 29.58 -10.73
N PRO A 133 38.05 28.98 -11.96
CA PRO A 133 37.38 27.69 -12.21
C PRO A 133 37.80 26.62 -11.18
N ARG A 134 36.85 25.84 -10.70
CA ARG A 134 37.08 24.76 -9.74
C ARG A 134 37.78 23.57 -10.35
N TYR A 135 37.43 23.27 -11.61
CA TYR A 135 37.97 22.14 -12.36
C TYR A 135 38.79 22.65 -13.56
N SER A 136 39.98 22.14 -13.74
CA SER A 136 40.79 22.44 -14.94
C SER A 136 40.22 21.72 -16.17
N ALA A 137 40.62 22.14 -17.35
CA ALA A 137 40.27 21.43 -18.59
C ALA A 137 40.79 19.98 -18.60
N ALA A 138 41.92 19.74 -17.92
CA ALA A 138 42.47 18.40 -17.78
C ALA A 138 41.63 17.53 -16.84
N ASP A 139 41.13 18.10 -15.73
CA ASP A 139 40.24 17.37 -14.82
C ASP A 139 38.94 16.96 -15.53
N ILE A 140 38.36 17.85 -16.32
CA ILE A 140 37.15 17.57 -17.08
C ILE A 140 37.40 16.47 -18.15
N ALA A 141 38.55 16.59 -18.88
CA ALA A 141 38.85 15.64 -19.94
C ALA A 141 39.25 14.25 -19.45
N ASN A 142 39.86 14.14 -18.27
CA ASN A 142 40.35 12.89 -17.71
C ASN A 142 39.44 12.25 -16.65
N ASN A 143 38.29 12.89 -16.34
CA ASN A 143 37.37 12.34 -15.35
C ASN A 143 36.81 11.00 -15.83
N MET A 144 36.93 9.97 -15.00
CA MET A 144 36.43 8.61 -15.25
C MET A 144 35.21 8.24 -14.41
N VAL A 145 34.78 9.14 -13.53
CA VAL A 145 33.64 8.91 -12.63
C VAL A 145 32.44 9.66 -13.16
N ASP A 146 31.36 8.95 -13.45
CA ASP A 146 30.08 9.50 -13.87
C ASP A 146 28.97 8.60 -13.32
N THR A 147 28.60 8.82 -12.06
CA THR A 147 27.66 7.98 -11.36
C THR A 147 26.22 8.43 -11.62
N ASP A 148 25.41 7.61 -12.27
CA ASP A 148 23.97 7.78 -12.33
C ASP A 148 23.32 7.20 -11.05
N TRP A 149 23.18 8.03 -10.05
CA TRP A 149 22.64 7.63 -8.75
C TRP A 149 21.19 7.11 -8.81
N GLN A 150 20.42 7.49 -9.83
CA GLN A 150 19.06 6.96 -9.99
C GLN A 150 19.10 5.49 -10.42
N ASP A 151 20.02 5.11 -11.31
CA ASP A 151 20.20 3.71 -11.71
C ASP A 151 20.69 2.84 -10.56
N GLU A 152 21.50 3.39 -9.67
CA GLU A 152 22.01 2.65 -8.51
C GLU A 152 20.92 2.30 -7.47
N VAL A 153 19.81 3.04 -7.45
CA VAL A 153 18.73 2.81 -6.48
C VAL A 153 17.45 2.24 -7.09
N PHE A 154 17.31 2.29 -8.40
CA PHE A 154 16.16 1.71 -9.06
C PHE A 154 16.26 0.19 -9.14
N ASN A 155 15.16 -0.46 -8.84
CA ASN A 155 14.96 -1.88 -9.04
C ASN A 155 14.22 -2.07 -10.37
N TYR A 156 14.98 -2.31 -11.42
CA TYR A 156 14.44 -2.63 -12.72
C TYR A 156 13.84 -4.04 -12.72
N ASP A 157 12.75 -4.20 -13.46
CA ASP A 157 12.01 -5.47 -13.53
C ASP A 157 11.56 -5.98 -12.14
N ALA A 158 11.17 -5.03 -11.26
CA ALA A 158 10.68 -5.34 -9.92
C ALA A 158 9.46 -6.29 -10.00
N PRO A 159 9.52 -7.50 -9.41
CA PRO A 159 8.50 -8.50 -9.59
C PRO A 159 7.21 -8.15 -8.84
N VAL A 160 6.09 -8.49 -9.47
CA VAL A 160 4.74 -8.48 -8.88
C VAL A 160 4.09 -9.81 -9.17
N GLN A 161 3.61 -10.48 -8.15
CA GLN A 161 2.92 -11.76 -8.30
C GLN A 161 1.62 -11.80 -7.51
N GLN A 162 0.63 -12.47 -8.09
CA GLN A 162 -0.66 -12.69 -7.46
C GLN A 162 -1.12 -14.12 -7.72
N HIS A 163 -1.60 -14.77 -6.68
CA HIS A 163 -2.22 -16.07 -6.70
C HIS A 163 -3.60 -15.98 -6.06
N GLN A 164 -4.60 -16.54 -6.68
CA GLN A 164 -5.95 -16.59 -6.15
C GLN A 164 -6.55 -17.97 -6.39
N LEU A 165 -6.88 -18.68 -5.32
CA LEU A 165 -7.67 -19.90 -5.36
C LEU A 165 -9.08 -19.57 -4.88
N SER A 166 -10.10 -19.98 -5.62
CA SER A 166 -11.49 -19.80 -5.18
C SER A 166 -12.34 -21.03 -5.44
N ILE A 167 -13.30 -21.24 -4.56
CA ILE A 167 -14.27 -22.32 -4.61
C ILE A 167 -15.65 -21.71 -4.52
N ASN A 168 -16.51 -21.97 -5.50
CA ASN A 168 -17.88 -21.48 -5.55
C ASN A 168 -18.83 -22.63 -5.84
N GLY A 169 -19.95 -22.69 -5.14
CA GLY A 169 -20.95 -23.71 -5.38
C GLY A 169 -22.14 -23.61 -4.44
N GLY A 170 -23.05 -24.53 -4.58
CA GLY A 170 -24.18 -24.62 -3.68
C GLY A 170 -25.38 -25.39 -4.26
N ASN A 171 -26.37 -25.54 -3.42
CA ASN A 171 -27.65 -26.13 -3.75
C ASN A 171 -28.81 -25.27 -3.19
N ASP A 172 -30.02 -25.78 -3.12
CA ASP A 172 -31.19 -25.05 -2.62
C ASP A 172 -31.07 -24.70 -1.12
N LYS A 173 -30.30 -25.47 -0.36
CA LYS A 173 -30.13 -25.28 1.09
C LYS A 173 -28.90 -24.46 1.45
N MET A 174 -27.86 -24.53 0.66
CA MET A 174 -26.58 -23.88 0.99
C MET A 174 -25.91 -23.32 -0.26
N THR A 175 -25.42 -22.09 -0.17
CA THR A 175 -24.47 -21.54 -1.15
C THR A 175 -23.20 -21.10 -0.45
N TYR A 176 -22.07 -21.22 -1.11
CA TYR A 176 -20.78 -20.86 -0.53
C TYR A 176 -19.82 -20.32 -1.58
N PHE A 177 -19.05 -19.34 -1.17
CA PHE A 177 -17.86 -18.84 -1.85
C PHE A 177 -16.72 -18.82 -0.84
N LEU A 178 -15.60 -19.45 -1.18
CA LEU A 178 -14.37 -19.43 -0.40
C LEU A 178 -13.24 -18.94 -1.30
N SER A 179 -12.36 -18.09 -0.80
CA SER A 179 -11.16 -17.68 -1.53
C SER A 179 -9.94 -17.59 -0.63
N LEU A 180 -8.78 -17.88 -1.22
CA LEU A 180 -7.45 -17.72 -0.66
C LEU A 180 -6.62 -16.94 -1.66
N GLY A 181 -6.11 -15.78 -1.26
CA GLY A 181 -5.32 -14.91 -2.11
C GLY A 181 -3.95 -14.63 -1.50
N TYR A 182 -2.92 -14.65 -2.33
CA TYR A 182 -1.57 -14.20 -2.01
C TYR A 182 -1.15 -13.16 -3.04
N PHE A 183 -0.58 -12.07 -2.56
CA PHE A 183 -0.04 -10.99 -3.38
C PHE A 183 1.31 -10.55 -2.82
N ASN A 184 2.28 -10.39 -3.71
CA ASN A 184 3.59 -9.82 -3.36
C ASN A 184 4.01 -8.84 -4.44
N GLN A 185 4.55 -7.70 -4.02
CA GLN A 185 5.04 -6.64 -4.89
C GLN A 185 6.34 -6.07 -4.32
N GLU A 186 7.40 -6.14 -5.08
CA GLU A 186 8.63 -5.42 -4.77
C GLU A 186 8.54 -3.96 -5.23
N GLY A 187 9.21 -3.07 -4.50
CA GLY A 187 9.29 -1.66 -4.87
C GLY A 187 10.27 -1.42 -6.01
N ILE A 188 9.96 -0.44 -6.84
CA ILE A 188 10.86 0.05 -7.90
C ILE A 188 12.03 0.90 -7.36
N VAL A 189 12.02 1.23 -6.07
CA VAL A 189 13.12 1.88 -5.35
C VAL A 189 13.46 1.06 -4.14
N GLY A 190 14.68 0.56 -4.08
CA GLY A 190 15.18 -0.23 -2.96
C GLY A 190 14.54 -1.61 -2.76
N GLY A 191 13.73 -2.10 -3.71
CA GLY A 191 13.16 -3.45 -3.66
C GLY A 191 14.24 -4.53 -3.68
N ASN A 192 15.20 -4.42 -4.61
CA ASN A 192 16.37 -5.30 -4.71
C ASN A 192 17.30 -5.28 -3.47
N TYR A 193 17.11 -4.32 -2.57
CA TYR A 193 17.79 -4.24 -1.26
C TYR A 193 16.90 -4.77 -0.11
N GLY A 194 15.71 -5.29 -0.40
CA GLY A 194 14.74 -5.71 0.61
C GLY A 194 14.14 -4.56 1.43
N ARG A 195 14.25 -3.31 0.95
CA ARG A 195 13.81 -2.10 1.65
C ARG A 195 12.42 -1.64 1.28
N SER A 196 11.88 -2.14 0.17
CA SER A 196 10.54 -1.78 -0.30
C SER A 196 9.85 -3.03 -0.83
N ASN A 197 8.89 -3.53 -0.07
CA ASN A 197 8.11 -4.71 -0.41
C ASN A 197 6.73 -4.65 0.25
N TYR A 198 5.74 -5.23 -0.39
CA TYR A 198 4.40 -5.44 0.16
C TYR A 198 3.95 -6.88 -0.07
N GLU A 199 3.56 -7.55 0.99
CA GLU A 199 3.00 -8.90 0.97
C GLU A 199 1.63 -8.91 1.61
N ARG A 200 0.66 -9.56 0.97
CA ARG A 200 -0.70 -9.72 1.49
C ARG A 200 -1.18 -11.15 1.33
N LEU A 201 -1.66 -11.73 2.42
CA LEU A 201 -2.44 -12.96 2.46
C LEU A 201 -3.88 -12.63 2.79
N SER A 202 -4.84 -13.11 2.01
CA SER A 202 -6.26 -12.89 2.24
C SER A 202 -7.04 -14.21 2.20
N VAL A 203 -8.00 -14.33 3.10
CA VAL A 203 -8.96 -15.45 3.14
C VAL A 203 -10.34 -14.85 3.20
N ARG A 204 -11.27 -15.36 2.38
CA ARG A 204 -12.65 -14.91 2.39
C ARG A 204 -13.62 -16.07 2.33
N SER A 205 -14.69 -15.93 3.11
CA SER A 205 -15.84 -16.85 3.09
C SER A 205 -17.12 -16.05 3.00
N ASN A 206 -17.98 -16.37 2.04
CA ASN A 206 -19.32 -15.83 1.92
C ASN A 206 -20.29 -16.99 1.70
N SER A 207 -21.03 -17.34 2.73
CA SER A 207 -21.87 -18.54 2.74
C SER A 207 -23.23 -18.24 3.30
N THR A 208 -24.23 -18.88 2.74
CA THR A 208 -25.63 -18.79 3.16
C THR A 208 -26.18 -20.19 3.37
N TYR A 209 -26.90 -20.41 4.45
CA TYR A 209 -27.51 -21.68 4.78
C TYR A 209 -28.98 -21.50 5.19
N LYS A 210 -29.89 -22.22 4.52
CA LYS A 210 -31.29 -22.32 4.92
C LYS A 210 -31.42 -23.42 5.98
N VAL A 211 -31.69 -22.99 7.22
CA VAL A 211 -31.82 -23.89 8.37
C VAL A 211 -33.04 -24.77 8.19
N PHE A 212 -34.14 -24.18 7.77
CA PHE A 212 -35.33 -24.88 7.31
C PHE A 212 -36.17 -24.02 6.36
N GLU A 213 -37.02 -24.67 5.56
CA GLU A 213 -38.01 -24.06 4.67
C GLU A 213 -39.21 -25.00 4.60
N VAL A 214 -40.41 -24.53 4.96
CA VAL A 214 -41.66 -25.29 4.99
C VAL A 214 -42.74 -24.42 4.35
N GLU A 215 -43.20 -24.81 3.16
CA GLU A 215 -44.08 -23.98 2.30
C GLU A 215 -45.46 -23.69 2.91
N ASP A 216 -46.06 -24.65 3.56
CA ASP A 216 -47.45 -24.54 4.04
C ASP A 216 -47.60 -24.06 5.51
N ARG A 217 -46.54 -23.47 6.05
CA ARG A 217 -46.56 -22.98 7.42
C ARG A 217 -47.08 -21.56 7.48
N LYS A 218 -48.11 -21.32 8.31
CA LYS A 218 -48.72 -20.00 8.47
C LYS A 218 -47.74 -18.94 9.03
N TYR A 219 -46.88 -19.37 9.96
CA TYR A 219 -45.88 -18.51 10.61
C TYR A 219 -44.52 -19.16 10.58
N LEU A 220 -43.47 -18.35 10.42
CA LEU A 220 -42.10 -18.76 10.45
C LEU A 220 -41.81 -19.93 9.47
N ASN A 221 -42.02 -19.70 8.20
CA ASN A 221 -41.93 -20.72 7.17
C ASN A 221 -40.51 -20.94 6.67
N ALA A 222 -39.55 -20.02 6.87
CA ALA A 222 -38.17 -20.26 6.61
C ALA A 222 -37.23 -19.48 7.54
N VAL A 223 -36.07 -20.06 7.81
CA VAL A 223 -34.95 -19.43 8.52
C VAL A 223 -33.70 -19.60 7.68
N THR A 224 -33.06 -18.48 7.37
CA THR A 224 -31.80 -18.44 6.65
C THR A 224 -30.75 -17.75 7.50
N VAL A 225 -29.56 -18.33 7.59
CA VAL A 225 -28.40 -17.72 8.22
C VAL A 225 -27.30 -17.51 7.19
N GLY A 226 -26.54 -16.49 7.35
CA GLY A 226 -25.41 -16.22 6.44
C GLY A 226 -24.23 -15.59 7.16
N VAL A 227 -23.08 -15.82 6.57
CA VAL A 227 -21.81 -15.23 7.00
C VAL A 227 -21.06 -14.72 5.77
N ASN A 228 -20.55 -13.49 5.91
CA ASN A 228 -19.55 -12.93 5.03
C ASN A 228 -18.38 -12.51 5.90
N LEU A 229 -17.25 -13.17 5.76
CA LEU A 229 -16.07 -12.96 6.59
C LEU A 229 -14.82 -12.87 5.71
N GLY A 230 -14.08 -11.79 5.85
CA GLY A 230 -12.77 -11.60 5.27
C GLY A 230 -11.70 -11.46 6.35
N TYR A 231 -10.61 -12.15 6.18
CA TYR A 231 -9.38 -11.98 6.95
C TYR A 231 -8.26 -11.57 6.01
N THR A 232 -7.50 -10.57 6.39
CA THR A 232 -6.32 -10.14 5.64
C THR A 232 -5.16 -9.94 6.61
N ARG A 233 -4.02 -10.45 6.23
CA ARG A 233 -2.73 -10.18 6.85
C ARG A 233 -1.85 -9.51 5.81
N ASP A 234 -1.28 -8.36 6.13
CA ASP A 234 -0.30 -7.72 5.27
C ASP A 234 0.96 -7.30 6.03
N HIS A 235 2.06 -7.30 5.30
CA HIS A 235 3.36 -6.84 5.74
C HIS A 235 3.93 -5.89 4.71
N SER A 236 4.54 -4.80 5.16
CA SER A 236 5.24 -3.90 4.23
C SER A 236 6.53 -3.37 4.84
N THR A 237 7.50 -3.22 3.96
CA THR A 237 8.69 -2.39 4.17
C THR A 237 8.63 -1.25 3.16
N SER A 238 9.11 -0.08 3.54
CA SER A 238 9.11 1.09 2.66
C SER A 238 10.35 1.93 2.88
N VAL A 239 10.79 2.62 1.84
CA VAL A 239 11.84 3.63 1.94
C VAL A 239 11.24 5.01 2.14
N GLU A 240 12.02 5.95 2.72
CA GLU A 240 11.60 7.34 2.79
C GLU A 240 11.46 7.92 1.38
N ALA A 241 10.26 8.41 1.03
CA ALA A 241 9.93 8.74 -0.35
C ALA A 241 9.94 10.23 -0.67
N ASN A 242 9.52 11.07 0.26
CA ASN A 242 9.19 12.48 0.00
C ASN A 242 9.82 13.41 1.04
N SER A 243 11.05 13.17 1.43
CA SER A 243 11.82 14.05 2.27
C SER A 243 12.77 14.89 1.40
N GLU A 244 12.89 16.16 1.69
CA GLU A 244 13.90 17.04 1.09
C GLU A 244 15.30 16.57 1.48
N TYR A 245 15.43 16.09 2.72
CA TYR A 245 16.67 15.55 3.27
C TYR A 245 16.47 14.07 3.62
N GLY A 246 17.41 13.24 3.21
CA GLY A 246 17.45 11.83 3.62
C GLY A 246 16.50 10.88 2.87
N SER A 247 15.74 11.34 1.86
CA SER A 247 15.02 10.40 0.99
C SER A 247 15.95 9.80 -0.05
N ILE A 248 15.73 8.54 -0.40
CA ILE A 248 16.54 7.83 -1.40
C ILE A 248 16.53 8.57 -2.74
N LEU A 249 15.36 8.92 -3.26
CA LEU A 249 15.25 9.60 -4.56
C LEU A 249 15.73 11.05 -4.49
N GLY A 250 15.49 11.76 -3.39
CA GLY A 250 16.01 13.12 -3.19
C GLY A 250 17.54 13.14 -3.22
N SER A 251 18.15 12.23 -2.50
CA SER A 251 19.62 12.05 -2.53
C SER A 251 20.11 11.64 -3.91
N ALA A 252 19.45 10.70 -4.59
CA ALA A 252 19.84 10.24 -5.92
C ALA A 252 19.78 11.33 -7.01
N ILE A 253 18.93 12.35 -6.83
CA ILE A 253 18.84 13.49 -7.76
C ILE A 253 19.89 14.57 -7.43
N ALA A 254 20.18 14.77 -6.15
CA ALA A 254 21.01 15.88 -5.68
C ALA A 254 22.48 15.52 -5.46
N PHE A 255 22.80 14.24 -5.34
CA PHE A 255 24.16 13.80 -5.08
C PHE A 255 25.06 13.97 -6.32
N SER A 256 26.32 14.38 -6.10
CA SER A 256 27.24 14.68 -7.19
C SER A 256 27.57 13.45 -8.04
N PRO A 257 27.49 13.55 -9.38
CA PRO A 257 27.91 12.47 -10.28
C PRO A 257 29.41 12.19 -10.25
N LEU A 258 30.21 13.08 -9.66
CA LEU A 258 31.66 12.92 -9.51
C LEU A 258 32.06 12.01 -8.34
N VAL A 259 31.10 11.63 -7.50
CA VAL A 259 31.36 10.72 -6.39
C VAL A 259 31.08 9.28 -6.84
N PRO A 260 32.03 8.36 -6.74
CA PRO A 260 31.79 6.96 -7.04
C PRO A 260 30.93 6.33 -5.93
N VAL A 261 30.23 5.22 -6.25
CA VAL A 261 29.41 4.49 -5.25
C VAL A 261 30.26 4.00 -4.07
N TYR A 262 31.45 3.50 -4.38
CA TYR A 262 32.41 2.99 -3.39
C TYR A 262 33.62 3.91 -3.31
N ALA A 263 34.08 4.18 -2.11
CA ALA A 263 35.35 4.83 -1.87
C ALA A 263 36.51 3.99 -2.42
N SER A 264 37.60 4.63 -2.77
CA SER A 264 38.87 3.93 -3.07
C SER A 264 39.35 3.18 -1.80
N GLU A 265 40.27 2.24 -1.96
CA GLU A 265 40.78 1.44 -0.84
C GLU A 265 41.40 2.35 0.23
N GLU A 266 42.24 3.29 -0.15
CA GLU A 266 42.88 4.25 0.75
C GLU A 266 41.88 5.18 1.43
N GLU A 267 40.89 5.71 0.68
CA GLU A 267 39.84 6.54 1.24
C GLU A 267 38.94 5.75 2.17
N GLY A 268 38.61 4.50 1.82
CA GLY A 268 37.81 3.61 2.65
C GLY A 268 38.46 3.28 3.99
N GLU A 269 39.76 3.02 4.01
CA GLU A 269 40.53 2.83 5.25
C GLU A 269 40.52 4.10 6.12
N SER A 270 40.69 5.28 5.50
CA SER A 270 40.63 6.58 6.20
C SER A 270 39.25 6.83 6.78
N ILE A 271 38.19 6.51 6.02
CA ILE A 271 36.79 6.65 6.49
C ILE A 271 36.57 5.73 7.70
N LEU A 272 36.95 4.47 7.64
CA LEU A 272 36.74 3.51 8.72
C LEU A 272 37.59 3.86 9.96
N ALA A 273 38.77 4.43 9.79
CA ALA A 273 39.57 4.92 10.91
C ALA A 273 38.90 6.08 11.66
N SER A 274 38.18 6.94 10.94
CA SER A 274 37.48 8.10 11.50
C SER A 274 36.05 7.75 11.96
N TYR A 275 35.39 6.87 11.21
CA TYR A 275 33.98 6.47 11.39
C TYR A 275 33.86 4.96 11.31
N PRO A 276 34.09 4.23 12.40
CA PRO A 276 34.08 2.74 12.40
C PRO A 276 32.72 2.14 11.99
N ASN A 277 31.65 2.90 12.10
CA ASN A 277 30.29 2.49 11.72
C ASN A 277 29.89 2.96 10.30
N ALA A 278 30.83 3.41 9.47
CA ALA A 278 30.56 3.72 8.07
C ALA A 278 30.06 2.47 7.33
N ILE A 279 29.19 2.68 6.35
CA ILE A 279 28.52 1.58 5.67
C ILE A 279 29.49 0.86 4.73
N VAL A 280 29.58 -0.45 4.91
CA VAL A 280 30.37 -1.37 4.07
C VAL A 280 29.40 -2.28 3.30
N LYS A 281 29.59 -2.41 2.00
CA LYS A 281 28.87 -3.33 1.13
C LYS A 281 29.89 -4.16 0.33
N ASP A 282 29.72 -5.46 0.28
CA ASP A 282 30.59 -6.38 -0.46
C ASP A 282 32.09 -6.19 -0.14
N GLY A 283 32.42 -5.88 1.11
CA GLY A 283 33.79 -5.65 1.57
C GLY A 283 34.38 -4.28 1.22
N LYS A 284 33.60 -3.39 0.60
CA LYS A 284 34.04 -2.03 0.22
C LYS A 284 33.24 -0.98 0.97
N VAL A 285 33.91 0.09 1.37
CA VAL A 285 33.27 1.24 2.02
C VAL A 285 32.51 2.05 1.01
N LEU A 286 31.26 2.41 1.33
CA LEU A 286 30.45 3.30 0.48
C LEU A 286 30.90 4.75 0.68
N SER A 287 31.03 5.52 -0.42
CA SER A 287 31.52 6.89 -0.39
C SER A 287 30.65 7.78 0.50
N LEU A 288 31.29 8.69 1.21
CA LEU A 288 30.63 9.73 1.98
C LEU A 288 30.30 10.96 1.11
N PRO A 289 29.36 11.82 1.52
CA PRO A 289 29.08 13.07 0.84
C PRO A 289 30.31 13.97 0.84
N PRO A 290 30.54 14.72 -0.26
CA PRO A 290 31.63 15.70 -0.32
C PRO A 290 31.46 16.81 0.71
N SER A 291 32.56 17.44 1.08
CA SER A 291 32.54 18.64 1.94
C SER A 291 31.61 19.72 1.34
N GLY A 292 30.78 20.33 2.18
CA GLY A 292 29.77 21.31 1.78
C GLY A 292 28.40 20.73 1.40
N PHE A 293 28.26 19.38 1.35
CA PHE A 293 27.02 18.69 1.06
C PHE A 293 26.63 17.71 2.17
N GLN A 294 26.89 18.08 3.41
CA GLN A 294 26.71 17.22 4.59
C GLN A 294 25.25 16.81 4.90
N GLU A 295 24.26 17.48 4.30
CA GLU A 295 22.85 17.13 4.42
C GLU A 295 22.44 16.02 3.44
N LEU A 296 23.24 15.83 2.39
CA LEU A 296 23.05 14.72 1.46
C LEU A 296 23.74 13.46 1.98
N THR A 297 23.22 12.33 1.56
CA THR A 297 23.82 11.03 1.87
C THR A 297 23.92 10.18 0.61
N ASN A 298 24.91 9.31 0.53
CA ASN A 298 24.99 8.31 -0.51
C ASN A 298 23.72 7.45 -0.49
N PRO A 299 22.88 7.49 -1.55
CA PRO A 299 21.58 6.80 -1.53
C PRO A 299 21.73 5.28 -1.48
N VAL A 300 22.83 4.72 -1.98
CA VAL A 300 23.16 3.30 -1.84
C VAL A 300 23.50 2.97 -0.40
N ALA A 301 24.23 3.87 0.30
CA ALA A 301 24.51 3.69 1.73
C ALA A 301 23.22 3.71 2.57
N GLN A 302 22.26 4.59 2.26
CA GLN A 302 20.95 4.59 2.90
C GLN A 302 20.23 3.25 2.75
N LEU A 303 20.26 2.64 1.56
CA LEU A 303 19.66 1.34 1.30
C LEU A 303 20.38 0.18 2.01
N ASN A 304 21.64 0.36 2.39
CA ASN A 304 22.44 -0.65 3.08
C ASN A 304 22.60 -0.39 4.60
N ARG A 305 21.86 0.56 5.18
CA ARG A 305 21.89 0.80 6.62
C ARG A 305 21.58 -0.48 7.40
N PRO A 306 22.22 -0.72 8.54
CA PRO A 306 21.93 -1.87 9.40
C PRO A 306 20.65 -1.65 10.21
N THR A 307 19.60 -1.18 9.57
CA THR A 307 18.28 -0.90 10.14
C THR A 307 17.23 -1.64 9.35
N LEU A 308 16.19 -2.12 10.00
CA LEU A 308 15.03 -2.68 9.33
C LEU A 308 13.77 -2.26 10.08
N GLY A 309 12.76 -1.83 9.33
CA GLY A 309 11.43 -1.53 9.85
C GLY A 309 10.36 -2.22 9.01
N ARG A 310 9.40 -2.83 9.67
CA ARG A 310 8.30 -3.53 9.03
C ARG A 310 6.98 -3.09 9.64
N ASN A 311 6.05 -2.69 8.79
CA ASN A 311 4.66 -2.52 9.18
C ASN A 311 3.93 -3.85 9.05
N ASN A 312 3.12 -4.17 10.05
CA ASN A 312 2.32 -5.38 10.13
C ASN A 312 0.86 -4.96 10.29
N SER A 313 -0.05 -5.61 9.56
CA SER A 313 -1.48 -5.37 9.70
C SER A 313 -2.25 -6.66 9.58
N TYR A 314 -3.26 -6.80 10.43
CA TYR A 314 -4.20 -7.91 10.45
C TYR A 314 -5.60 -7.33 10.52
N LYS A 315 -6.46 -7.68 9.58
CA LYS A 315 -7.80 -7.13 9.49
C LYS A 315 -8.84 -8.23 9.34
N ILE A 316 -9.89 -8.15 10.13
CA ILE A 316 -11.07 -9.02 10.04
C ILE A 316 -12.27 -8.11 9.78
N VAL A 317 -12.93 -8.30 8.65
CA VAL A 317 -14.18 -7.63 8.34
C VAL A 317 -15.23 -8.67 8.02
N GLY A 318 -16.36 -8.58 8.67
CA GLY A 318 -17.42 -9.55 8.39
C GLY A 318 -18.78 -9.15 8.90
N THR A 319 -19.79 -9.84 8.38
CA THR A 319 -21.18 -9.71 8.74
C THR A 319 -21.79 -11.09 8.92
N PHE A 320 -22.45 -11.30 10.05
CA PHE A 320 -23.29 -12.46 10.33
C PHE A 320 -24.74 -12.01 10.30
N TYR A 321 -25.64 -12.79 9.69
CA TYR A 321 -27.05 -12.44 9.69
C TYR A 321 -27.95 -13.66 9.81
N ALA A 322 -29.13 -13.41 10.35
CA ALA A 322 -30.25 -14.32 10.33
C ALA A 322 -31.46 -13.62 9.68
N GLU A 323 -32.12 -14.31 8.77
CA GLU A 323 -33.34 -13.87 8.12
C GLU A 323 -34.45 -14.86 8.42
N LEU A 324 -35.56 -14.35 8.97
CA LEU A 324 -36.74 -15.10 9.34
C LEU A 324 -37.89 -14.71 8.40
N ASN A 325 -38.42 -15.64 7.65
CA ASN A 325 -39.67 -15.45 6.91
C ASN A 325 -40.84 -15.69 7.88
N ILE A 326 -41.41 -14.61 8.42
CA ILE A 326 -42.43 -14.66 9.49
C ILE A 326 -43.79 -14.99 8.92
N LEU A 327 -44.19 -14.32 7.85
CA LEU A 327 -45.42 -14.50 7.10
C LEU A 327 -45.12 -14.43 5.60
N PRO A 328 -46.02 -14.89 4.71
CA PRO A 328 -45.88 -14.63 3.28
C PRO A 328 -45.68 -13.13 3.03
N GLY A 329 -44.57 -12.78 2.39
CA GLY A 329 -44.18 -11.42 2.11
C GLY A 329 -43.50 -10.65 3.27
N LEU A 330 -43.62 -11.11 4.55
CA LEU A 330 -43.04 -10.46 5.69
C LEU A 330 -41.79 -11.18 6.19
N LYS A 331 -40.67 -10.47 6.14
CA LYS A 331 -39.35 -10.96 6.60
C LYS A 331 -38.83 -10.08 7.73
N PHE A 332 -38.14 -10.68 8.68
CA PHE A 332 -37.29 -10.01 9.65
C PHE A 332 -35.86 -10.41 9.43
N ARG A 333 -34.97 -9.44 9.35
CA ARG A 333 -33.51 -9.67 9.26
C ARG A 333 -32.80 -8.99 10.41
N SER A 334 -31.96 -9.75 11.09
CA SER A 334 -31.03 -9.28 12.09
C SER A 334 -29.61 -9.55 11.60
N SER A 335 -28.74 -8.55 11.63
CA SER A 335 -27.33 -8.67 11.24
C SER A 335 -26.40 -8.05 12.26
N TYR A 336 -25.22 -8.65 12.40
CA TYR A 336 -24.13 -8.15 13.21
C TYR A 336 -22.88 -8.05 12.36
N GLY A 337 -22.35 -6.83 12.22
CA GLY A 337 -21.14 -6.53 11.47
C GLY A 337 -19.97 -6.18 12.39
N VAL A 338 -18.76 -6.57 11.99
CA VAL A 338 -17.52 -6.26 12.69
C VAL A 338 -16.42 -5.85 11.71
N ASP A 339 -15.66 -4.81 12.07
CA ASP A 339 -14.38 -4.43 11.48
C ASP A 339 -13.37 -4.37 12.61
N LEU A 340 -12.51 -5.38 12.69
CA LEU A 340 -11.47 -5.53 13.70
C LEU A 340 -10.11 -5.46 13.00
N ALA A 341 -9.26 -4.55 13.45
CA ALA A 341 -7.92 -4.37 12.91
C ALA A 341 -6.88 -4.33 14.02
N PHE A 342 -5.74 -4.96 13.76
CA PHE A 342 -4.52 -4.84 14.53
C PHE A 342 -3.44 -4.38 13.58
N TRP A 343 -2.70 -3.34 13.92
CA TRP A 343 -1.59 -2.85 13.10
C TRP A 343 -0.48 -2.35 13.98
N GLY A 344 0.72 -2.40 13.47
CA GLY A 344 1.87 -1.97 14.23
C GLY A 344 3.13 -1.92 13.37
N TYR A 345 4.19 -1.55 14.02
CA TYR A 345 5.52 -1.43 13.45
C TYR A 345 6.51 -2.16 14.35
N ASP A 346 7.36 -2.96 13.72
CA ASP A 346 8.52 -3.58 14.36
C ASP A 346 9.77 -3.13 13.63
N GLY A 347 10.73 -2.59 14.37
CA GLY A 347 11.95 -2.10 13.80
C GLY A 347 13.15 -2.22 14.75
N TYR A 348 14.32 -2.23 14.15
CA TYR A 348 15.58 -2.16 14.86
C TYR A 348 16.63 -1.41 14.03
N GLY A 349 17.65 -0.91 14.68
CA GLY A 349 18.82 -0.33 14.05
C GLY A 349 20.04 -0.50 14.90
N TYR A 350 21.17 -0.62 14.23
CA TYR A 350 22.51 -0.60 14.84
C TYR A 350 23.19 0.73 14.52
N PRO A 351 24.26 1.08 15.23
CA PRO A 351 25.06 2.25 14.92
C PRO A 351 25.52 2.25 13.46
N ASP A 352 25.38 3.41 12.81
CA ASP A 352 25.79 3.62 11.44
C ASP A 352 26.27 5.05 11.20
N TYR A 353 27.02 5.25 10.14
CA TYR A 353 27.48 6.58 9.72
C TYR A 353 27.41 6.72 8.21
N LEU A 354 26.61 7.69 7.76
CA LEU A 354 26.44 8.04 6.37
C LEU A 354 26.90 9.46 6.05
N GLY A 355 27.14 10.24 7.09
CA GLY A 355 27.57 11.64 7.01
C GLY A 355 27.32 12.35 8.33
N THR A 356 27.78 13.58 8.43
CA THR A 356 27.73 14.38 9.66
C THR A 356 26.32 14.59 10.18
N MET A 357 25.35 14.76 9.27
CA MET A 357 23.93 14.97 9.62
C MET A 357 23.11 13.69 9.67
N THR A 358 23.64 12.57 9.16
CA THR A 358 22.92 11.31 9.09
C THR A 358 23.77 10.18 9.65
N HIS A 359 23.57 9.88 10.92
CA HIS A 359 24.21 8.78 11.63
C HIS A 359 23.35 8.33 12.80
N THR A 360 23.64 7.14 13.30
CA THR A 360 23.02 6.58 14.49
C THR A 360 24.12 6.11 15.43
N ASP A 361 24.16 6.64 16.65
CA ASP A 361 25.23 6.35 17.59
C ASP A 361 24.95 5.13 18.47
N ALA A 362 23.68 4.80 18.66
CA ALA A 362 23.26 3.70 19.52
C ALA A 362 22.28 2.76 18.83
N SER A 363 22.33 1.49 19.19
CA SER A 363 21.32 0.52 18.77
C SER A 363 19.96 0.87 19.36
N TRP A 364 18.90 0.66 18.59
CA TRP A 364 17.54 0.85 19.02
C TRP A 364 16.64 -0.31 18.57
N VAL A 365 15.60 -0.55 19.32
CA VAL A 365 14.51 -1.47 18.98
C VAL A 365 13.20 -0.75 19.25
N GLN A 366 12.27 -0.86 18.32
CA GLN A 366 10.92 -0.33 18.45
C GLN A 366 9.91 -1.41 18.09
N SER A 367 8.91 -1.59 18.95
CA SER A 367 7.76 -2.42 18.65
C SER A 367 6.50 -1.65 19.05
N GLU A 368 5.55 -1.57 18.14
CA GLU A 368 4.30 -0.87 18.32
C GLU A 368 3.16 -1.78 17.88
N MET A 369 2.10 -1.84 18.69
CA MET A 369 0.88 -2.55 18.36
C MET A 369 -0.34 -1.69 18.68
N ASN A 370 -1.18 -1.50 17.69
CA ASN A 370 -2.43 -0.78 17.77
C ASN A 370 -3.61 -1.72 17.51
N ARG A 371 -4.77 -1.38 18.04
CA ARG A 371 -6.01 -2.11 17.84
C ARG A 371 -7.14 -1.15 17.55
N GLY A 372 -7.95 -1.45 16.55
CA GLY A 372 -9.21 -0.78 16.27
C GLY A 372 -10.35 -1.78 16.13
N MET A 373 -11.50 -1.45 16.68
CA MET A 373 -12.71 -2.24 16.55
C MET A 373 -13.90 -1.34 16.25
N ARG A 374 -14.68 -1.70 15.25
CA ARG A 374 -16.00 -1.16 14.95
C ARG A 374 -16.97 -2.31 14.86
N TRP A 375 -18.19 -2.08 15.32
CA TRP A 375 -19.26 -3.03 15.17
C TRP A 375 -20.57 -2.30 14.89
N GLN A 376 -21.48 -3.00 14.25
CA GLN A 376 -22.85 -2.52 14.08
C GLN A 376 -23.81 -3.68 14.17
N THR A 377 -25.04 -3.37 14.53
CA THR A 377 -26.17 -4.29 14.41
C THR A 377 -27.29 -3.59 13.66
N GLU A 378 -27.93 -4.33 12.78
CA GLU A 378 -29.07 -3.85 12.02
C GLU A 378 -30.22 -4.85 12.19
N ASN A 379 -31.40 -4.31 12.47
CA ASN A 379 -32.60 -5.10 12.62
C ASN A 379 -33.70 -4.41 11.84
N TYR A 380 -34.29 -5.10 10.88
CA TYR A 380 -35.36 -4.52 10.10
C TYR A 380 -36.36 -5.55 9.61
N PHE A 381 -37.59 -5.07 9.39
CA PHE A 381 -38.66 -5.81 8.73
C PHE A 381 -38.73 -5.36 7.25
N SER A 382 -38.97 -6.29 6.36
CA SER A 382 -39.31 -6.01 4.97
C SER A 382 -40.63 -6.72 4.63
N TYR A 383 -41.54 -5.98 3.99
CA TYR A 383 -42.81 -6.52 3.50
C TYR A 383 -42.91 -6.30 2.00
N ASN A 384 -43.13 -7.36 1.27
CA ASN A 384 -43.35 -7.33 -0.16
C ASN A 384 -44.50 -8.31 -0.52
N GLN A 385 -45.55 -7.77 -1.11
CA GLN A 385 -46.68 -8.57 -1.57
C GLN A 385 -47.20 -8.01 -2.89
N THR A 386 -47.47 -8.88 -3.83
CA THR A 386 -48.20 -8.52 -5.04
C THR A 386 -49.68 -8.72 -4.77
N PHE A 387 -50.46 -7.65 -4.91
CA PHE A 387 -51.90 -7.71 -4.89
C PHE A 387 -52.38 -8.04 -6.29
N ALA A 388 -53.23 -9.05 -6.43
CA ALA A 388 -53.85 -9.32 -7.72
C ALA A 388 -54.78 -8.14 -8.09
N GLU A 389 -54.71 -7.69 -9.35
CA GLU A 389 -55.70 -6.78 -9.91
C GLU A 389 -57.06 -7.48 -10.06
#